data_92f476835db325f58670b60e4100cb51
#
_entry.id   92f476835db325f58670b60e4100cb51
#
_cell.length_a   1.000
_cell.length_b   1.000
_cell.length_c   1.000
_cell.angle_alpha   90.00
_cell.angle_beta   90.00
_cell.angle_gamma   90.00
#
_symmetry.space_group_name_H-M   'P 1'
#
loop_
_entity.id
_entity.type
_entity.pdbx_description
1 polymer ?
#
loop_
_entity_poly.entity_id
_entity_poly.type
_entity_poly.pdbx_seq_one_letter_code
_entity_poly.pdbx_strand_id
1 'polypeptide(L)'
;VLPVEDMPFLPNGRPLDIVLNPLGVPSRMNIGQVLEIHLSLAAKALGFNIATPVFDGANEIDIMDTLDLANDYVNLSWEEFEAKHKEELLPEVLQYLSDNREHRKLWKGVPLSRDGKVRLRDGRTGEYFDSPVTIGHMHYLKLHHLVDDKIHARSTGPYSLVTQQPLGGKAQFGGCLLYTSPSPRD
;
A
#
# COMPACT_ATOMS: atom_id res chain seq x y z
N VAL A 1 -7.65 -0.83 -15.09
CA VAL A 1 -7.85 0.49 -14.45
C VAL A 1 -9.34 0.78 -14.51
N LEU A 2 -9.91 1.14 -13.35
CA LEU A 2 -11.31 1.51 -13.22
C LEU A 2 -11.43 3.02 -12.93
N PRO A 3 -12.53 3.67 -13.31
CA PRO A 3 -12.81 5.04 -12.89
C PRO A 3 -13.05 5.09 -11.37
N VAL A 4 -12.82 6.25 -10.78
CA VAL A 4 -12.92 6.45 -9.32
C VAL A 4 -14.34 6.16 -8.80
N GLU A 5 -15.36 6.43 -9.61
CA GLU A 5 -16.77 6.23 -9.27
C GLU A 5 -17.13 4.75 -9.07
N ASP A 6 -16.42 3.85 -9.77
CA ASP A 6 -16.64 2.39 -9.69
C ASP A 6 -15.84 1.72 -8.57
N MET A 7 -14.93 2.46 -7.94
CA MET A 7 -14.09 1.92 -6.86
C MET A 7 -14.88 1.77 -5.57
N PRO A 8 -14.59 0.73 -4.77
CA PRO A 8 -15.13 0.61 -3.43
C PRO A 8 -14.77 1.82 -2.58
N PHE A 9 -15.65 2.21 -1.68
CA PHE A 9 -15.44 3.38 -0.84
C PHE A 9 -15.77 3.11 0.64
N LEU A 10 -15.13 3.89 1.49
CA LEU A 10 -15.29 3.88 2.93
C LEU A 10 -16.63 4.48 3.36
N PRO A 11 -17.12 4.21 4.60
CA PRO A 11 -18.33 4.83 5.12
C PRO A 11 -18.34 6.36 5.10
N ASN A 12 -17.17 6.99 5.14
CA ASN A 12 -17.00 8.45 5.03
C ASN A 12 -17.04 8.96 3.57
N GLY A 13 -17.23 8.09 2.59
CA GLY A 13 -17.29 8.43 1.16
C GLY A 13 -15.95 8.46 0.43
N ARG A 14 -14.82 8.20 1.12
CA ARG A 14 -13.51 8.18 0.48
C ARG A 14 -13.33 6.90 -0.34
N PRO A 15 -13.05 6.99 -1.66
CA PRO A 15 -12.79 5.82 -2.48
C PRO A 15 -11.41 5.21 -2.19
N LEU A 16 -11.26 3.92 -2.48
CA LEU A 16 -9.97 3.24 -2.46
C LEU A 16 -9.20 3.53 -3.75
N ASP A 17 -7.89 3.65 -3.63
CA ASP A 17 -7.00 3.89 -4.77
C ASP A 17 -6.59 2.59 -5.47
N ILE A 18 -6.46 1.50 -4.70
CA ILE A 18 -6.03 0.19 -5.20
C ILE A 18 -6.72 -0.94 -4.46
N VAL A 19 -7.04 -2.00 -5.17
CA VAL A 19 -7.53 -3.26 -4.61
C VAL A 19 -6.54 -4.36 -4.95
N LEU A 20 -6.07 -5.08 -3.93
CA LEU A 20 -5.07 -6.12 -4.06
C LEU A 20 -5.67 -7.50 -3.81
N ASN A 21 -5.23 -8.48 -4.60
CA ASN A 21 -5.61 -9.87 -4.40
C ASN A 21 -4.78 -10.49 -3.26
N PRO A 22 -5.42 -11.01 -2.19
CA PRO A 22 -4.69 -11.60 -1.06
C PRO A 22 -3.93 -12.88 -1.43
N LEU A 23 -4.25 -13.56 -2.52
CA LEU A 23 -3.51 -14.73 -3.00
C LEU A 23 -2.04 -14.43 -3.37
N GLY A 24 -1.74 -13.18 -3.67
CA GLY A 24 -0.38 -12.73 -3.96
C GLY A 24 0.54 -12.61 -2.73
N VAL A 25 0.02 -12.75 -1.52
CA VAL A 25 0.79 -12.58 -0.27
C VAL A 25 1.45 -13.87 0.20
N PRO A 26 0.73 -15.02 0.38
CA PRO A 26 1.33 -16.21 0.98
C PRO A 26 2.49 -16.80 0.16
N SER A 27 2.32 -16.89 -1.16
CA SER A 27 3.33 -17.45 -2.06
C SER A 27 4.63 -16.65 -2.14
N ARG A 28 4.55 -15.35 -1.85
CA ARG A 28 5.69 -14.42 -1.90
C ARG A 28 6.35 -14.19 -0.55
N MET A 29 5.85 -14.81 0.52
CA MET A 29 6.37 -14.69 1.89
C MET A 29 6.54 -13.22 2.37
N ASN A 30 5.61 -12.36 2.01
CA ASN A 30 5.64 -10.93 2.30
C ASN A 30 4.52 -10.50 3.27
N ILE A 31 4.32 -11.25 4.34
CA ILE A 31 3.30 -10.97 5.37
C ILE A 31 3.48 -9.60 6.01
N GLY A 32 4.71 -9.08 6.04
CA GLY A 32 4.99 -7.73 6.51
C GLY A 32 4.14 -6.63 5.86
N GLN A 33 3.69 -6.82 4.62
CA GLN A 33 2.76 -5.90 3.95
C GLN A 33 1.40 -5.81 4.65
N VAL A 34 0.90 -6.93 5.17
CA VAL A 34 -0.38 -6.94 5.89
C VAL A 34 -0.24 -6.21 7.22
N LEU A 35 0.86 -6.43 7.94
CA LEU A 35 1.16 -5.71 9.18
C LEU A 35 1.34 -4.20 8.93
N GLU A 36 2.00 -3.83 7.84
CA GLU A 36 2.13 -2.44 7.40
C GLU A 36 0.76 -1.80 7.17
N ILE A 37 -0.15 -2.47 6.48
CA ILE A 37 -1.50 -1.98 6.21
C ILE A 37 -2.25 -1.69 7.51
N HIS A 38 -2.20 -2.59 8.49
CA HIS A 38 -2.85 -2.40 9.78
C HIS A 38 -2.26 -1.21 10.56
N LEU A 39 -0.94 -1.18 10.71
CA LEU A 39 -0.28 -0.12 11.46
C LEU A 39 -0.40 1.24 10.78
N SER A 40 -0.36 1.29 9.46
CA SER A 40 -0.51 2.52 8.69
C SER A 40 -1.92 3.12 8.78
N LEU A 41 -2.94 2.28 8.95
CA LEU A 41 -4.29 2.75 9.19
C LEU A 41 -4.37 3.53 10.51
N ALA A 42 -3.82 2.98 11.58
CA ALA A 42 -3.72 3.65 12.87
C ALA A 42 -2.86 4.92 12.79
N ALA A 43 -1.69 4.85 12.15
CA ALA A 43 -0.78 5.98 11.98
C ALA A 43 -1.44 7.16 11.26
N LYS A 44 -2.20 6.88 10.22
CA LYS A 44 -2.95 7.93 9.48
C LYS A 44 -4.10 8.51 10.28
N ALA A 45 -4.79 7.70 11.07
CA ALA A 45 -5.86 8.19 11.94
C ALA A 45 -5.35 9.08 13.08
N LEU A 46 -4.20 8.73 13.66
CA LEU A 46 -3.54 9.48 14.73
C LEU A 46 -2.68 10.66 14.21
N GLY A 47 -2.29 10.63 12.94
CA GLY A 47 -1.38 11.63 12.35
C GLY A 47 0.10 11.39 12.65
N PHE A 48 0.50 10.20 13.07
CA PHE A 48 1.88 9.85 13.39
C PHE A 48 2.65 9.33 12.18
N ASN A 49 3.97 9.53 12.21
CA ASN A 49 4.92 8.80 11.38
C ASN A 49 5.54 7.68 12.22
N ILE A 50 5.27 6.45 11.85
CA ILE A 50 5.76 5.27 12.56
C ILE A 50 6.90 4.66 11.75
N ALA A 51 8.05 4.45 12.39
CA ALA A 51 9.20 3.75 11.84
C ALA A 51 9.45 2.47 12.64
N THR A 52 9.50 1.34 11.95
CA THR A 52 9.73 0.02 12.54
C THR A 52 11.03 -0.56 11.97
N PRO A 53 12.19 -0.35 12.62
CA PRO A 53 13.45 -0.96 12.20
C PRO A 53 13.38 -2.49 12.19
N VAL A 54 14.25 -3.14 11.41
CA VAL A 54 14.21 -4.60 11.20
C VAL A 54 14.35 -5.40 12.50
N PHE A 55 15.18 -4.92 13.43
CA PHE A 55 15.46 -5.62 14.68
C PHE A 55 14.75 -5.04 15.92
N ASP A 56 14.00 -3.97 15.74
CA ASP A 56 13.22 -3.32 16.79
C ASP A 56 11.85 -2.92 16.20
N GLY A 57 11.14 -3.93 15.72
CA GLY A 57 9.83 -3.77 15.09
C GLY A 57 8.68 -3.85 16.10
N ALA A 58 7.47 -3.52 15.64
CA ALA A 58 6.25 -3.66 16.40
C ALA A 58 5.76 -5.12 16.40
N ASN A 59 5.28 -5.59 17.54
CA ASN A 59 4.60 -6.88 17.66
C ASN A 59 3.12 -6.77 17.26
N GLU A 60 2.46 -7.90 17.05
CA GLU A 60 1.01 -7.94 16.75
C GLU A 60 0.18 -7.21 17.81
N ILE A 61 0.53 -7.39 19.09
CA ILE A 61 -0.19 -6.77 20.21
C ILE A 61 -0.06 -5.24 20.14
N ASP A 62 1.14 -4.73 19.87
CA ASP A 62 1.40 -3.29 19.74
C ASP A 62 0.57 -2.67 18.61
N ILE A 63 0.43 -3.39 17.50
CA ILE A 63 -0.38 -2.95 16.35
C ILE A 63 -1.86 -2.90 16.71
N MET A 64 -2.36 -3.94 17.39
CA MET A 64 -3.75 -4.02 17.81
C MET A 64 -4.09 -2.93 18.84
N ASP A 65 -3.22 -2.69 19.79
CA ASP A 65 -3.42 -1.67 20.82
C ASP A 65 -3.34 -0.25 20.21
N THR A 66 -2.49 -0.06 19.20
CA THR A 66 -2.44 1.20 18.45
C THR A 66 -3.72 1.42 17.63
N LEU A 67 -4.32 0.37 17.08
CA LEU A 67 -5.61 0.44 16.38
C LEU A 67 -6.76 0.79 17.35
N ASP A 68 -6.77 0.20 18.54
CA ASP A 68 -7.76 0.53 19.58
C ASP A 68 -7.63 2.01 20.01
N LEU A 69 -6.40 2.48 20.21
CA LEU A 69 -6.12 3.89 20.51
C LEU A 69 -6.60 4.81 19.39
N ALA A 70 -6.34 4.44 18.13
CA ALA A 70 -6.80 5.19 16.98
C ALA A 70 -8.32 5.23 16.85
N ASN A 71 -8.99 4.12 17.14
CA ASN A 71 -10.45 4.05 17.16
C ASN A 71 -11.06 4.95 18.23
N ASP A 72 -10.51 4.93 19.43
CA ASP A 72 -10.95 5.78 20.52
C ASP A 72 -10.72 7.27 20.18
N TYR A 73 -9.55 7.60 19.64
CA TYR A 73 -9.24 8.96 19.21
C TYR A 73 -10.20 9.50 18.16
N VAL A 74 -10.63 8.68 17.20
CA VAL A 74 -11.52 9.09 16.13
C VAL A 74 -12.98 9.19 16.57
N ASN A 75 -13.47 8.23 17.36
CA ASN A 75 -14.89 8.06 17.64
C ASN A 75 -15.37 8.65 18.96
N LEU A 76 -14.51 8.74 19.99
CA LEU A 76 -14.88 9.35 21.27
C LEU A 76 -14.82 10.89 21.23
N SER A 77 -15.48 11.54 22.17
CA SER A 77 -15.24 12.97 22.39
C SER A 77 -13.82 13.19 22.92
N TRP A 78 -13.28 14.40 22.78
CA TRP A 78 -11.93 14.69 23.28
C TRP A 78 -11.82 14.48 24.80
N GLU A 79 -12.83 14.90 25.53
CA GLU A 79 -12.87 14.79 26.99
C GLU A 79 -12.88 13.34 27.47
N GLU A 80 -13.66 12.50 26.80
CA GLU A 80 -13.71 11.05 27.07
C GLU A 80 -12.40 10.36 26.69
N PHE A 81 -11.81 10.72 25.57
CA PHE A 81 -10.52 10.19 25.13
C PHE A 81 -9.39 10.54 26.12
N GLU A 82 -9.31 11.82 26.52
CA GLU A 82 -8.31 12.27 27.48
C GLU A 82 -8.49 11.60 28.83
N ALA A 83 -9.73 11.49 29.33
CA ALA A 83 -10.01 10.82 30.59
C ALA A 83 -9.60 9.34 30.59
N LYS A 84 -9.79 8.66 29.46
CA LYS A 84 -9.45 7.23 29.31
C LYS A 84 -7.96 6.97 29.21
N HIS A 85 -7.22 7.80 28.46
CA HIS A 85 -5.82 7.54 28.10
C HIS A 85 -4.80 8.44 28.80
N LYS A 86 -5.23 9.29 29.72
CA LYS A 86 -4.35 10.24 30.42
C LYS A 86 -3.24 9.57 31.23
N GLU A 87 -3.49 8.37 31.76
CA GLU A 87 -2.51 7.62 32.54
C GLU A 87 -1.57 6.78 31.69
N GLU A 88 -2.02 6.40 30.48
CA GLU A 88 -1.30 5.51 29.56
C GLU A 88 -0.38 6.27 28.60
N LEU A 89 -0.79 7.46 28.20
CA LEU A 89 -0.07 8.24 27.19
C LEU A 89 0.82 9.30 27.84
N LEU A 90 1.99 9.51 27.20
CA LEU A 90 2.88 10.60 27.58
C LEU A 90 2.19 11.97 27.35
N PRO A 91 2.42 12.96 28.22
CA PRO A 91 1.82 14.29 28.09
C PRO A 91 2.12 14.97 26.75
N GLU A 92 3.31 14.72 26.19
CA GLU A 92 3.72 15.23 24.87
C GLU A 92 2.87 14.67 23.75
N VAL A 93 2.52 13.38 23.81
CA VAL A 93 1.66 12.70 22.84
C VAL A 93 0.23 13.24 22.92
N LEU A 94 -0.30 13.43 24.13
CA LEU A 94 -1.63 14.02 24.32
C LEU A 94 -1.70 15.45 23.76
N GLN A 95 -0.65 16.25 23.98
CA GLN A 95 -0.58 17.60 23.44
C GLN A 95 -0.52 17.56 21.90
N TYR A 96 0.31 16.69 21.31
CA TYR A 96 0.37 16.51 19.87
C TYR A 96 -0.99 16.14 19.26
N LEU A 97 -1.70 15.18 19.86
CA LEU A 97 -3.04 14.77 19.41
C LEU A 97 -4.07 15.88 19.56
N SER A 98 -3.95 16.71 20.61
CA SER A 98 -4.79 17.89 20.79
C SER A 98 -4.58 18.94 19.70
N ASP A 99 -3.34 19.17 19.30
CA ASP A 99 -2.98 20.15 18.28
C ASP A 99 -3.37 19.70 16.87
N ASN A 100 -3.32 18.39 16.61
CA ASN A 100 -3.59 17.80 15.30
C ASN A 100 -5.01 17.25 15.12
N ARG A 101 -6.01 17.87 15.72
CA ARG A 101 -7.43 17.44 15.64
C ARG A 101 -8.01 17.40 14.21
N GLU A 102 -7.36 17.99 13.24
CA GLU A 102 -7.82 17.96 11.85
C GLU A 102 -7.78 16.54 11.25
N HIS A 103 -6.78 15.73 11.60
CA HIS A 103 -6.69 14.34 11.18
C HIS A 103 -7.90 13.53 11.64
N ARG A 104 -8.39 13.79 12.83
CA ARG A 104 -9.58 13.18 13.40
C ARG A 104 -10.81 13.38 12.52
N LYS A 105 -10.97 14.58 11.94
CA LYS A 105 -12.13 14.90 11.09
C LYS A 105 -12.18 14.05 9.83
N LEU A 106 -11.01 13.69 9.27
CA LEU A 106 -10.91 12.89 8.04
C LEU A 106 -11.38 11.44 8.24
N TRP A 107 -11.25 10.93 9.45
CA TRP A 107 -11.60 9.53 9.78
C TRP A 107 -12.88 9.40 10.59
N LYS A 108 -13.54 10.51 10.90
CA LYS A 108 -14.78 10.49 11.68
C LYS A 108 -15.85 9.65 10.99
N GLY A 109 -16.44 8.71 11.75
CA GLY A 109 -17.47 7.80 11.26
C GLY A 109 -16.94 6.52 10.59
N VAL A 110 -15.62 6.34 10.53
CA VAL A 110 -15.00 5.07 10.13
C VAL A 110 -14.70 4.26 11.38
N PRO A 111 -15.32 3.08 11.59
CA PRO A 111 -14.97 2.22 12.70
C PRO A 111 -13.61 1.57 12.42
N LEU A 112 -12.62 1.86 13.26
CA LEU A 112 -11.30 1.24 13.21
C LEU A 112 -11.32 0.05 14.16
N SER A 113 -11.70 -1.12 13.66
CA SER A 113 -11.72 -2.31 14.50
C SER A 113 -10.29 -2.81 14.79
N ARG A 114 -10.13 -3.51 15.92
CA ARG A 114 -8.87 -4.17 16.30
C ARG A 114 -8.32 -5.09 15.20
N ASP A 115 -9.19 -5.63 14.36
CA ASP A 115 -8.85 -6.48 13.21
C ASP A 115 -8.38 -5.68 11.97
N GLY A 116 -8.40 -4.36 12.00
CA GLY A 116 -8.07 -3.52 10.86
C GLY A 116 -9.03 -3.64 9.67
N LYS A 117 -10.23 -4.15 9.91
CA LYS A 117 -11.25 -4.40 8.88
C LYS A 117 -12.36 -3.38 8.96
N VAL A 118 -12.78 -2.91 7.80
CA VAL A 118 -13.88 -1.95 7.66
C VAL A 118 -14.91 -2.47 6.64
N ARG A 119 -16.18 -2.21 6.88
CA ARG A 119 -17.22 -2.48 5.90
C ARG A 119 -17.19 -1.41 4.81
N LEU A 120 -16.89 -1.85 3.60
CA LEU A 120 -16.87 -1.01 2.42
C LEU A 120 -18.20 -1.07 1.68
N ARG A 121 -18.44 -0.07 0.84
CA ARG A 121 -19.52 -0.06 -0.13
C ARG A 121 -18.99 -0.21 -1.54
N ASP A 122 -19.75 -0.90 -2.37
CA ASP A 122 -19.47 -1.01 -3.80
C ASP A 122 -19.74 0.34 -4.49
N GLY A 123 -18.78 0.80 -5.29
CA GLY A 123 -18.91 2.06 -6.03
C GLY A 123 -20.01 2.06 -7.08
N ARG A 124 -20.39 0.89 -7.62
CA ARG A 124 -21.43 0.76 -8.66
C ARG A 124 -22.82 0.68 -8.10
N THR A 125 -23.02 -0.13 -7.06
CA THR A 125 -24.36 -0.38 -6.48
C THR A 125 -24.63 0.48 -5.26
N GLY A 126 -23.60 0.94 -4.56
CA GLY A 126 -23.71 1.64 -3.28
C GLY A 126 -24.03 0.72 -2.10
N GLU A 127 -24.18 -0.59 -2.32
CA GLU A 127 -24.46 -1.57 -1.28
C GLU A 127 -23.20 -1.95 -0.50
N TYR A 128 -23.39 -2.44 0.72
CA TYR A 128 -22.28 -2.94 1.52
C TYR A 128 -21.80 -4.29 1.01
N PHE A 129 -20.48 -4.52 1.06
CA PHE A 129 -19.95 -5.87 0.91
C PHE A 129 -20.40 -6.79 2.05
N ASP A 130 -20.58 -8.06 1.75
CA ASP A 130 -21.02 -9.07 2.72
C ASP A 130 -20.04 -9.22 3.87
N SER A 131 -18.77 -9.10 3.60
CA SER A 131 -17.70 -9.24 4.59
C SER A 131 -16.90 -7.96 4.76
N PRO A 132 -16.44 -7.64 5.98
CA PRO A 132 -15.52 -6.53 6.20
C PRO A 132 -14.17 -6.79 5.52
N VAL A 133 -13.54 -5.74 5.02
CA VAL A 133 -12.30 -5.79 4.24
C VAL A 133 -11.17 -5.12 5.00
N THR A 134 -9.97 -5.70 4.96
CA THR A 134 -8.76 -5.09 5.49
C THR A 134 -8.35 -3.92 4.61
N ILE A 135 -8.22 -2.74 5.20
CA ILE A 135 -7.80 -1.51 4.52
C ILE A 135 -6.63 -0.86 5.26
N GLY A 136 -5.91 -0.04 4.57
CA GLY A 136 -4.81 0.76 5.13
C GLY A 136 -4.03 1.46 4.04
N HIS A 137 -2.89 1.99 4.40
CA HIS A 137 -1.97 2.65 3.49
C HIS A 137 -0.72 1.79 3.30
N MET A 138 -0.24 1.70 2.10
CA MET A 138 0.93 0.93 1.73
C MET A 138 1.90 1.79 0.94
N HIS A 139 3.19 1.59 1.15
CA HIS A 139 4.22 2.19 0.31
C HIS A 139 4.26 1.48 -1.04
N TYR A 140 4.07 2.25 -2.09
CA TYR A 140 4.14 1.78 -3.48
C TYR A 140 5.26 2.49 -4.20
N LEU A 141 6.27 1.72 -4.64
CA LEU A 141 7.45 2.26 -5.29
C LEU A 141 7.42 1.96 -6.79
N LYS A 142 7.64 2.97 -7.60
CA LYS A 142 7.91 2.80 -9.02
C LYS A 142 9.37 2.39 -9.19
N LEU A 143 9.59 1.17 -9.66
CA LEU A 143 10.94 0.67 -9.91
C LEU A 143 11.52 1.28 -11.20
N HIS A 144 12.86 1.38 -11.27
CA HIS A 144 13.58 1.92 -12.41
C HIS A 144 13.66 0.96 -13.62
N HIS A 145 12.69 0.04 -13.72
CA HIS A 145 12.54 -0.88 -14.86
C HIS A 145 11.52 -0.34 -15.86
N LEU A 146 11.84 0.81 -16.43
CA LEU A 146 10.96 1.50 -17.39
C LEU A 146 11.05 0.87 -18.77
N VAL A 147 9.93 0.80 -19.45
CA VAL A 147 9.84 0.21 -20.79
C VAL A 147 10.67 0.97 -21.84
N ASP A 148 10.74 2.28 -21.72
CA ASP A 148 11.49 3.13 -22.65
C ASP A 148 13.00 2.84 -22.64
N ASP A 149 13.54 2.46 -21.48
CA ASP A 149 14.93 2.05 -21.34
C ASP A 149 15.21 0.65 -21.88
N LYS A 150 14.20 -0.19 -22.01
CA LYS A 150 14.30 -1.60 -22.41
C LYS A 150 13.84 -1.86 -23.82
N ILE A 151 12.93 -1.05 -24.34
CA ILE A 151 12.44 -1.20 -25.73
C ILE A 151 13.58 -1.03 -26.70
N HIS A 152 13.75 -2.00 -27.59
CA HIS A 152 14.80 -2.02 -28.57
C HIS A 152 14.36 -2.76 -29.83
N ALA A 153 14.67 -2.21 -30.99
CA ALA A 153 14.44 -2.83 -32.27
C ALA A 153 15.65 -2.57 -33.20
N ARG A 154 15.87 -3.50 -34.12
CA ARG A 154 16.97 -3.39 -35.07
C ARG A 154 16.51 -4.00 -36.42
N SER A 155 16.76 -3.28 -37.50
CA SER A 155 16.71 -3.83 -38.86
C SER A 155 18.12 -4.13 -39.37
N THR A 156 18.96 -3.12 -39.44
CA THR A 156 20.38 -3.21 -39.81
C THR A 156 21.20 -2.41 -38.79
N GLY A 157 22.43 -2.81 -38.53
CA GLY A 157 23.28 -2.15 -37.57
C GLY A 157 24.71 -2.70 -37.61
N PRO A 158 25.56 -2.33 -36.63
CA PRO A 158 26.95 -2.73 -36.56
C PRO A 158 27.11 -4.24 -36.34
N TYR A 159 28.13 -4.80 -36.94
CA TYR A 159 28.53 -6.20 -36.84
C TYR A 159 29.92 -6.32 -36.22
N SER A 160 30.19 -7.45 -35.55
CA SER A 160 31.52 -7.77 -35.07
C SER A 160 32.51 -7.93 -36.25
N LEU A 161 33.69 -7.39 -36.09
CA LEU A 161 34.72 -7.47 -37.14
C LEU A 161 35.23 -8.90 -37.37
N VAL A 162 35.26 -9.71 -36.31
CA VAL A 162 35.82 -11.08 -36.37
C VAL A 162 34.78 -12.09 -36.82
N THR A 163 33.61 -12.08 -36.15
CA THR A 163 32.57 -13.10 -36.37
C THR A 163 31.52 -12.70 -37.39
N GLN A 164 31.51 -11.43 -37.83
CA GLN A 164 30.49 -10.86 -38.72
C GLN A 164 29.05 -11.11 -38.24
N GLN A 165 28.88 -11.19 -36.90
CA GLN A 165 27.58 -11.32 -36.23
C GLN A 165 27.11 -10.00 -35.65
N PRO A 166 25.81 -9.77 -35.46
CA PRO A 166 25.29 -8.60 -34.79
C PRO A 166 25.89 -8.46 -33.39
N LEU A 167 26.26 -7.24 -33.02
CA LEU A 167 26.70 -6.94 -31.64
C LEU A 167 25.57 -7.17 -30.65
N GLY A 168 25.90 -7.47 -29.39
CA GLY A 168 24.92 -7.66 -28.32
C GLY A 168 24.62 -6.35 -27.61
N GLY A 169 23.38 -6.23 -27.09
CA GLY A 169 22.97 -5.13 -26.22
C GLY A 169 22.36 -3.92 -26.93
N LYS A 170 21.46 -3.24 -26.23
CA LYS A 170 20.74 -2.06 -26.71
C LYS A 170 21.68 -0.88 -27.00
N ALA A 171 22.68 -0.66 -26.14
CA ALA A 171 23.61 0.47 -26.27
C ALA A 171 24.45 0.43 -27.55
N GLN A 172 24.71 -0.76 -28.07
CA GLN A 172 25.50 -0.98 -29.28
C GLN A 172 24.61 -1.17 -30.53
N PHE A 173 23.32 -0.88 -30.41
CA PHE A 173 22.34 -1.15 -31.45
C PHE A 173 22.39 -2.61 -31.93
N GLY A 174 22.52 -3.52 -30.96
CA GLY A 174 22.69 -4.93 -31.18
C GLY A 174 21.39 -5.68 -31.47
N GLY A 175 21.49 -6.96 -31.78
CA GLY A 175 20.34 -7.84 -32.03
C GLY A 175 20.66 -9.28 -31.65
N CYS A 176 19.64 -10.13 -31.68
CA CYS A 176 19.75 -11.55 -31.41
C CYS A 176 19.71 -12.35 -32.74
N LEU A 177 20.68 -13.24 -32.89
CA LEU A 177 20.74 -14.10 -34.10
C LEU A 177 19.77 -15.30 -34.03
N LEU A 178 19.55 -15.82 -32.81
CA LEU A 178 18.80 -17.07 -32.60
C LEU A 178 17.28 -16.94 -32.79
N TYR A 179 16.74 -15.76 -32.47
CA TYR A 179 15.28 -15.53 -32.54
C TYR A 179 14.78 -15.11 -33.94
N THR A 180 15.67 -14.93 -34.87
CA THR A 180 15.33 -14.64 -36.29
C THR A 180 15.31 -15.87 -37.16
N SER A 181 15.78 -17.01 -36.65
CA SER A 181 15.74 -18.28 -37.36
C SER A 181 14.47 -19.05 -36.96
N PRO A 182 13.68 -19.57 -37.92
CA PRO A 182 12.57 -20.44 -37.61
C PRO A 182 13.08 -21.66 -36.84
N SER A 183 12.33 -22.05 -35.82
CA SER A 183 12.65 -23.26 -35.05
C SER A 183 12.55 -24.48 -35.97
N PRO A 184 13.47 -25.47 -35.87
CA PRO A 184 13.33 -26.70 -36.68
C PRO A 184 12.10 -27.53 -36.29
N ARG A 185 11.31 -27.09 -35.33
CA ARG A 185 10.07 -27.72 -34.86
C ARG A 185 8.81 -26.96 -35.26
N ASP A 186 8.93 -25.81 -35.90
CA ASP A 186 7.87 -25.06 -36.51
C ASP A 186 7.80 -25.45 -37.99
#